data_ab34f7e13298b01408502ccbe3e653d5
#
_entry.id   ab34f7e13298b01408502ccbe3e653d5
#
_cell.length_a   1.000
_cell.length_b   1.000
_cell.length_c   1.000
_cell.angle_alpha   90.00
_cell.angle_beta   90.00
_cell.angle_gamma   90.00
#
_symmetry.space_group_name_H-M   'P 1'
#
loop_
_entity.id
_entity.type
_entity.pdbx_description
1 polymer ?
#
loop_
_entity_poly.entity_id
_entity_poly.type
_entity_poly.pdbx_seq_one_letter_code
_entity_poly.pdbx_strand_id
1 'polypeptide(L)'
;GSFGGARTVTLVLTLLGLDNFAVAAGWVGTDFACVGEWFLGSILFLYLLFPLLQRGLRKRPWLTWALTLAVCIPVHLLGWDARLVAVHIPEFLFGMTFLTLAGRTRYIVAPLLLAGAVLAQPWDGKITCALAGAGVFILLALAAPLLDRPWPRAVGAQLAKISYAVFLVHHVLIQELAAHFDLAVLSRRDTA
;
A
#
# COMPACT_ATOMS: atom_id res chain seq x y z
N GLY A 1 9.20 20.74 23.71
CA GLY A 1 8.09 19.85 23.83
C GLY A 1 8.27 18.67 22.90
N SER A 2 8.13 17.47 23.44
CA SER A 2 8.10 16.25 22.64
C SER A 2 6.63 15.91 22.37
N PHE A 3 6.20 15.92 21.13
CA PHE A 3 4.94 15.30 20.73
C PHE A 3 5.13 13.78 20.81
N GLY A 4 4.36 13.08 21.64
CA GLY A 4 4.38 11.63 21.74
C GLY A 4 5.73 11.00 22.14
N GLY A 5 6.66 11.76 22.77
CA GLY A 5 7.98 11.25 23.16
C GLY A 5 9.07 11.35 22.08
N ALA A 6 8.73 11.77 20.85
CA ALA A 6 9.70 11.96 19.78
C ALA A 6 10.58 13.20 20.00
N ARG A 7 11.85 13.11 19.62
CA ARG A 7 12.76 14.26 19.66
C ARG A 7 12.45 15.23 18.53
N THR A 8 12.55 16.54 18.78
CA THR A 8 12.31 17.56 17.74
C THR A 8 13.21 17.37 16.51
N VAL A 9 14.40 16.79 16.67
CA VAL A 9 15.30 16.48 15.55
C VAL A 9 14.72 15.44 14.57
N THR A 10 13.82 14.57 15.05
CA THR A 10 13.18 13.57 14.18
C THR A 10 12.16 14.19 13.24
N LEU A 11 11.72 15.44 13.48
CA LEU A 11 10.88 16.18 12.55
C LEU A 11 11.52 16.33 11.17
N VAL A 12 12.83 16.47 11.11
CA VAL A 12 13.55 16.53 9.82
C VAL A 12 13.41 15.23 9.06
N LEU A 13 13.46 14.09 9.75
CA LEU A 13 13.25 12.77 9.13
C LEU A 13 11.81 12.63 8.62
N THR A 14 10.83 13.09 9.39
CA THR A 14 9.42 13.10 8.98
C THR A 14 9.19 13.98 7.75
N LEU A 15 9.77 15.20 7.72
CA LEU A 15 9.67 16.09 6.56
C LEU A 15 10.31 15.52 5.31
N LEU A 16 11.35 14.70 5.46
CA LEU A 16 12.01 13.99 4.35
C LEU A 16 11.34 12.64 4.02
N GLY A 17 10.35 12.19 4.82
CA GLY A 17 9.74 10.87 4.68
C GLY A 17 10.68 9.70 5.01
N LEU A 18 11.71 9.95 5.83
CA LEU A 18 12.74 8.99 6.21
C LEU A 18 12.56 8.38 7.60
N ASP A 19 11.58 8.86 8.35
CA ASP A 19 11.31 8.47 9.74
C ASP A 19 11.08 6.96 9.89
N ASN A 20 10.30 6.36 9.01
CA ASN A 20 10.06 4.92 9.03
C ASN A 20 11.31 4.08 8.83
N PHE A 21 12.21 4.52 7.93
CA PHE A 21 13.49 3.86 7.74
C PHE A 21 14.35 3.96 8.98
N ALA A 22 14.34 5.12 9.64
CA ALA A 22 15.09 5.36 10.85
C ALA A 22 14.55 4.51 12.03
N VAL A 23 13.22 4.36 12.14
CA VAL A 23 12.59 3.48 13.14
C VAL A 23 12.86 2.02 12.82
N ALA A 24 12.68 1.58 11.58
CA ALA A 24 12.94 0.21 11.17
C ALA A 24 14.42 -0.19 11.30
N ALA A 25 15.35 0.77 11.12
CA ALA A 25 16.78 0.58 11.34
C ALA A 25 17.19 0.67 12.81
N GLY A 26 16.27 0.98 13.74
CA GLY A 26 16.56 1.15 15.16
C GLY A 26 17.34 2.42 15.49
N TRP A 27 17.44 3.38 14.57
CA TRP A 27 18.16 4.65 14.79
C TRP A 27 17.41 5.60 15.71
N VAL A 28 16.09 5.54 15.68
CA VAL A 28 15.19 6.29 16.55
C VAL A 28 14.14 5.35 17.14
N GLY A 29 13.80 5.56 18.42
CA GLY A 29 12.85 4.70 19.13
C GLY A 29 11.39 5.03 18.77
N THR A 30 11.12 6.29 18.43
CA THR A 30 9.80 6.78 18.01
C THR A 30 9.98 7.85 16.94
N ASP A 31 9.10 7.85 15.98
CA ASP A 31 8.98 8.89 14.97
C ASP A 31 8.16 10.08 15.49
N PHE A 32 8.14 11.17 14.73
CA PHE A 32 7.32 12.35 15.00
C PHE A 32 5.88 12.13 14.49
N ALA A 33 5.55 10.89 14.17
CA ALA A 33 4.39 10.48 13.45
C ALA A 33 3.09 10.88 14.14
N CYS A 34 2.34 11.65 13.45
CA CYS A 34 0.94 11.84 13.75
C CYS A 34 0.03 11.50 12.58
N VAL A 35 0.54 11.41 11.34
CA VAL A 35 -0.33 11.41 10.17
C VAL A 35 0.29 10.66 8.98
N GLY A 36 0.19 9.33 8.97
CA GLY A 36 0.44 8.53 7.75
C GLY A 36 1.78 8.72 7.03
N GLU A 37 2.80 9.22 7.70
CA GLU A 37 4.10 9.62 7.13
C GLU A 37 4.85 8.47 6.47
N TRP A 38 4.70 7.26 7.01
CA TRP A 38 5.32 6.07 6.43
C TRP A 38 4.90 5.87 4.96
N PHE A 39 3.64 6.16 4.64
CA PHE A 39 3.15 6.08 3.27
C PHE A 39 3.72 7.21 2.41
N LEU A 40 3.79 8.44 2.94
CA LEU A 40 4.34 9.58 2.22
C LEU A 40 5.81 9.34 1.86
N GLY A 41 6.62 8.87 2.80
CA GLY A 41 8.01 8.52 2.55
C GLY A 41 8.15 7.42 1.50
N SER A 42 7.35 6.36 1.62
CA SER A 42 7.36 5.25 0.66
C SER A 42 6.98 5.71 -0.74
N ILE A 43 5.96 6.56 -0.90
CA ILE A 43 5.52 7.03 -2.22
C ILE A 43 6.53 7.98 -2.87
N LEU A 44 7.22 8.82 -2.09
CA LEU A 44 8.29 9.67 -2.60
C LEU A 44 9.45 8.83 -3.16
N PHE A 45 9.85 7.77 -2.45
CA PHE A 45 10.86 6.84 -2.95
C PHE A 45 10.42 6.08 -4.20
N LEU A 46 9.16 5.64 -4.25
CA LEU A 46 8.60 4.98 -5.43
C LEU A 46 8.60 5.94 -6.64
N TYR A 47 8.28 7.22 -6.44
CA TYR A 47 8.37 8.22 -7.50
C TYR A 47 9.83 8.47 -7.96
N LEU A 48 10.78 8.41 -7.04
CA LEU A 48 12.20 8.49 -7.39
C LEU A 48 12.63 7.27 -8.24
N LEU A 49 12.12 6.08 -7.92
CA LEU A 49 12.37 4.84 -8.67
C LEU A 49 11.58 4.77 -9.98
N PHE A 50 10.49 5.53 -10.12
CA PHE A 50 9.60 5.49 -11.28
C PHE A 50 10.33 5.56 -12.63
N PRO A 51 11.24 6.53 -12.90
CA PRO A 51 11.90 6.62 -14.20
C PRO A 51 12.79 5.41 -14.50
N LEU A 52 13.38 4.80 -13.47
CA LEU A 52 14.19 3.59 -13.60
C LEU A 52 13.31 2.39 -13.96
N LEU A 53 12.24 2.18 -13.19
CA LEU A 53 11.28 1.11 -13.41
C LEU A 53 10.59 1.24 -14.78
N GLN A 54 10.19 2.46 -15.15
CA GLN A 54 9.59 2.74 -16.47
C GLN A 54 10.54 2.40 -17.62
N ARG A 55 11.81 2.80 -17.49
CA ARG A 55 12.83 2.49 -18.48
C ARG A 55 13.08 0.99 -18.60
N GLY A 56 13.10 0.30 -17.46
CA GLY A 56 13.21 -1.17 -17.36
C GLY A 56 12.03 -1.87 -18.03
N LEU A 57 10.79 -1.50 -17.67
CA LEU A 57 9.56 -2.07 -18.25
C LEU A 57 9.48 -1.87 -19.77
N ARG A 58 9.92 -0.71 -20.28
CA ARG A 58 9.93 -0.45 -21.73
C ARG A 58 10.97 -1.29 -22.47
N LYS A 59 12.14 -1.53 -21.88
CA LYS A 59 13.25 -2.21 -22.56
C LYS A 59 13.20 -3.73 -22.35
N ARG A 60 12.99 -4.19 -21.13
CA ARG A 60 13.05 -5.60 -20.72
C ARG A 60 12.06 -5.88 -19.58
N PRO A 61 10.75 -5.97 -19.86
CA PRO A 61 9.72 -6.08 -18.82
C PRO A 61 9.92 -7.30 -17.91
N TRP A 62 10.23 -8.46 -18.50
CA TRP A 62 10.47 -9.69 -17.73
C TRP A 62 11.68 -9.58 -16.77
N LEU A 63 12.76 -8.93 -17.22
CA LEU A 63 13.94 -8.73 -16.38
C LEU A 63 13.66 -7.76 -15.24
N THR A 64 12.90 -6.70 -15.50
CA THR A 64 12.49 -5.74 -14.46
C THR A 64 11.67 -6.42 -13.39
N TRP A 65 10.70 -7.26 -13.76
CA TRP A 65 9.93 -8.07 -12.82
C TRP A 65 10.82 -9.07 -12.07
N ALA A 66 11.69 -9.79 -12.76
CA ALA A 66 12.59 -10.75 -12.13
C ALA A 66 13.51 -10.11 -11.09
N LEU A 67 14.10 -8.96 -11.42
CA LEU A 67 14.96 -8.21 -10.47
C LEU A 67 14.14 -7.66 -9.29
N THR A 68 12.96 -7.12 -9.54
CA THR A 68 12.08 -6.66 -8.47
C THR A 68 11.72 -7.79 -7.52
N LEU A 69 11.29 -8.94 -8.03
CA LEU A 69 10.95 -10.09 -7.20
C LEU A 69 12.18 -10.67 -6.50
N ALA A 70 13.35 -10.69 -7.14
CA ALA A 70 14.60 -11.13 -6.52
C ALA A 70 15.02 -10.27 -5.32
N VAL A 71 14.64 -9.00 -5.28
CA VAL A 71 14.86 -8.12 -4.13
C VAL A 71 13.74 -8.28 -3.10
N CYS A 72 12.49 -8.29 -3.53
CA CYS A 72 11.34 -8.21 -2.63
C CYS A 72 11.03 -9.56 -1.94
N ILE A 73 11.25 -10.69 -2.60
CA ILE A 73 11.03 -12.02 -1.99
C ILE A 73 11.92 -12.23 -0.76
N PRO A 74 13.25 -12.01 -0.81
CA PRO A 74 14.09 -12.10 0.39
C PRO A 74 13.68 -11.14 1.50
N VAL A 75 13.34 -9.89 1.17
CA VAL A 75 12.86 -8.89 2.15
C VAL A 75 11.60 -9.39 2.86
N HIS A 76 10.69 -10.01 2.12
CA HIS A 76 9.46 -10.58 2.66
C HIS A 76 9.74 -11.82 3.53
N LEU A 77 10.58 -12.75 3.04
CA LEU A 77 10.94 -13.98 3.77
C LEU A 77 11.73 -13.70 5.06
N LEU A 78 12.55 -12.65 5.09
CA LEU A 78 13.27 -12.19 6.27
C LEU A 78 12.38 -11.46 7.28
N GLY A 79 11.09 -11.29 6.99
CA GLY A 79 10.13 -10.67 7.88
C GLY A 79 10.39 -9.17 8.11
N TRP A 80 10.99 -8.48 7.15
CA TRP A 80 11.24 -7.05 7.27
C TRP A 80 9.95 -6.26 7.41
N ASP A 81 10.06 -5.08 8.02
CA ASP A 81 8.91 -4.22 8.31
C ASP A 81 8.11 -3.92 7.03
N ALA A 82 6.79 -4.16 7.11
CA ALA A 82 5.88 -3.93 5.99
C ALA A 82 5.80 -2.46 5.54
N ARG A 83 6.32 -1.52 6.34
CA ARG A 83 6.38 -0.09 6.02
C ARG A 83 7.55 0.26 5.09
N LEU A 84 8.50 -0.66 4.89
CA LEU A 84 9.64 -0.40 4.00
C LEU A 84 9.22 -0.37 2.53
N VAL A 85 9.75 0.59 1.80
CA VAL A 85 9.44 0.79 0.38
C VAL A 85 9.71 -0.46 -0.48
N ALA A 86 10.71 -1.26 -0.11
CA ALA A 86 11.04 -2.50 -0.82
C ALA A 86 9.87 -3.50 -0.87
N VAL A 87 9.00 -3.48 0.13
CA VAL A 87 7.80 -4.34 0.17
C VAL A 87 6.76 -3.89 -0.85
N HIS A 88 6.70 -2.60 -1.18
CA HIS A 88 5.68 -1.99 -2.05
C HIS A 88 6.10 -1.83 -3.52
N ILE A 89 7.37 -2.11 -3.85
CA ILE A 89 7.83 -2.02 -5.26
C ILE A 89 7.03 -2.94 -6.20
N PRO A 90 6.71 -4.20 -5.86
CA PRO A 90 5.93 -5.07 -6.75
C PRO A 90 4.54 -4.53 -7.04
N GLU A 91 3.85 -3.97 -6.04
CA GLU A 91 2.52 -3.38 -6.18
C GLU A 91 2.56 -2.14 -7.08
N PHE A 92 3.57 -1.30 -6.90
CA PHE A 92 3.80 -0.14 -7.74
C PHE A 92 4.12 -0.54 -9.19
N LEU A 93 5.00 -1.53 -9.38
CA LEU A 93 5.37 -2.07 -10.68
C LEU A 93 4.16 -2.73 -11.37
N PHE A 94 3.29 -3.39 -10.59
CA PHE A 94 2.03 -3.91 -11.10
C PHE A 94 1.15 -2.80 -11.67
N GLY A 95 0.96 -1.69 -10.94
CA GLY A 95 0.21 -0.54 -11.43
C GLY A 95 0.77 0.02 -12.74
N MET A 96 2.10 0.12 -12.86
CA MET A 96 2.76 0.54 -14.10
C MET A 96 2.55 -0.46 -15.25
N THR A 97 2.64 -1.76 -14.96
CA THR A 97 2.44 -2.83 -15.97
C THR A 97 0.98 -2.90 -16.41
N PHE A 98 0.03 -2.66 -15.51
CA PHE A 98 -1.40 -2.66 -15.79
C PHE A 98 -1.76 -1.73 -16.96
N LEU A 99 -1.09 -0.59 -17.08
CA LEU A 99 -1.32 0.36 -18.17
C LEU A 99 -0.98 -0.23 -19.55
N THR A 100 -0.09 -1.23 -19.58
CA THR A 100 0.35 -1.91 -20.82
C THR A 100 -0.44 -3.19 -21.09
N LEU A 101 -1.23 -3.67 -20.13
CA LEU A 101 -2.04 -4.88 -20.31
C LEU A 101 -3.16 -4.65 -21.34
N ALA A 102 -3.17 -5.46 -22.39
CA ALA A 102 -4.26 -5.45 -23.38
C ALA A 102 -5.61 -5.79 -22.73
N GLY A 103 -6.69 -5.20 -23.26
CA GLY A 103 -8.03 -5.37 -22.68
C GLY A 103 -8.45 -6.82 -22.46
N ARG A 104 -8.21 -7.71 -23.44
CA ARG A 104 -8.51 -9.15 -23.31
C ARG A 104 -7.68 -9.86 -22.24
N THR A 105 -6.44 -9.51 -22.07
CA THR A 105 -5.54 -10.12 -21.07
C THR A 105 -6.05 -9.86 -19.65
N ARG A 106 -6.71 -8.73 -19.41
CA ARG A 106 -7.27 -8.38 -18.08
C ARG A 106 -8.32 -9.37 -17.60
N TYR A 107 -9.15 -9.90 -18.52
CA TYR A 107 -10.17 -10.92 -18.20
C TYR A 107 -9.58 -12.24 -17.74
N ILE A 108 -8.34 -12.55 -18.14
CA ILE A 108 -7.63 -13.78 -17.75
C ILE A 108 -6.82 -13.53 -16.48
N VAL A 109 -6.11 -12.41 -16.41
CA VAL A 109 -5.20 -12.10 -15.30
C VAL A 109 -5.95 -11.87 -13.98
N ALA A 110 -7.10 -11.19 -14.01
CA ALA A 110 -7.87 -10.95 -12.79
C ALA A 110 -8.27 -12.24 -12.04
N PRO A 111 -8.95 -13.21 -12.68
CA PRO A 111 -9.31 -14.44 -11.99
C PRO A 111 -8.10 -15.29 -11.59
N LEU A 112 -7.00 -15.26 -12.34
CA LEU A 112 -5.76 -15.95 -11.96
C LEU A 112 -5.14 -15.35 -10.69
N LEU A 113 -5.13 -14.04 -10.56
CA LEU A 113 -4.65 -13.38 -9.35
C LEU A 113 -5.53 -13.68 -8.14
N LEU A 114 -6.86 -13.67 -8.32
CA LEU A 114 -7.80 -14.04 -7.26
C LEU A 114 -7.67 -15.51 -6.84
N ALA A 115 -7.53 -16.41 -7.80
CA ALA A 115 -7.26 -17.82 -7.51
C ALA A 115 -5.91 -17.99 -6.78
N GLY A 116 -4.88 -17.28 -7.21
CA GLY A 116 -3.59 -17.21 -6.53
C GLY A 116 -3.70 -16.69 -5.10
N ALA A 117 -4.54 -15.68 -4.86
CA ALA A 117 -4.80 -15.17 -3.51
C ALA A 117 -5.43 -16.24 -2.60
N VAL A 118 -6.44 -16.97 -3.11
CA VAL A 118 -7.06 -18.07 -2.36
C VAL A 118 -6.05 -19.16 -2.03
N LEU A 119 -5.18 -19.51 -2.97
CA LEU A 119 -4.14 -20.53 -2.77
C LEU A 119 -3.04 -20.05 -1.79
N ALA A 120 -2.73 -18.77 -1.77
CA ALA A 120 -1.73 -18.18 -0.88
C ALA A 120 -2.23 -17.96 0.55
N GLN A 121 -3.54 -17.89 0.74
CA GLN A 121 -4.17 -17.58 2.03
C GLN A 121 -3.67 -18.42 3.23
N PRO A 122 -3.46 -19.75 3.12
CA PRO A 122 -2.98 -20.53 4.24
C PRO A 122 -1.49 -20.32 4.56
N TRP A 123 -0.73 -19.65 3.68
CA TRP A 123 0.71 -19.51 3.82
C TRP A 123 1.15 -18.09 4.20
N ASP A 124 0.59 -17.07 3.55
CA ASP A 124 0.99 -15.69 3.78
C ASP A 124 -0.13 -14.69 3.49
N GLY A 125 -0.55 -13.98 4.53
CA GLY A 125 -1.61 -12.98 4.44
C GLY A 125 -1.22 -11.76 3.61
N LYS A 126 0.07 -11.37 3.55
CA LYS A 126 0.52 -10.21 2.76
C LYS A 126 0.47 -10.52 1.27
N ILE A 127 0.97 -11.71 0.87
CA ILE A 127 0.88 -12.18 -0.51
C ILE A 127 -0.59 -12.30 -0.92
N THR A 128 -1.42 -12.87 -0.06
CA THR A 128 -2.87 -12.98 -0.28
C THR A 128 -3.48 -11.60 -0.54
N CYS A 129 -3.22 -10.62 0.31
CA CYS A 129 -3.75 -9.26 0.15
C CYS A 129 -3.24 -8.58 -1.13
N ALA A 130 -1.96 -8.72 -1.47
CA ALA A 130 -1.39 -8.16 -2.70
C ALA A 130 -2.04 -8.75 -3.96
N LEU A 131 -2.17 -10.07 -4.03
CA LEU A 131 -2.80 -10.75 -5.15
C LEU A 131 -4.31 -10.44 -5.26
N ALA A 132 -5.02 -10.46 -4.13
CA ALA A 132 -6.43 -10.12 -4.08
C ALA A 132 -6.66 -8.65 -4.50
N GLY A 133 -5.87 -7.73 -3.95
CA GLY A 133 -5.93 -6.31 -4.29
C GLY A 133 -5.70 -6.06 -5.77
N ALA A 134 -4.67 -6.69 -6.36
CA ALA A 134 -4.39 -6.59 -7.79
C ALA A 134 -5.54 -7.18 -8.66
N GLY A 135 -6.08 -8.34 -8.28
CA GLY A 135 -7.21 -8.95 -8.97
C GLY A 135 -8.47 -8.09 -8.92
N VAL A 136 -8.83 -7.61 -7.74
CA VAL A 136 -9.98 -6.71 -7.54
C VAL A 136 -9.79 -5.39 -8.30
N PHE A 137 -8.59 -4.82 -8.28
CA PHE A 137 -8.28 -3.61 -9.04
C PHE A 137 -8.54 -3.78 -10.54
N ILE A 138 -8.11 -4.92 -11.14
CA ILE A 138 -8.38 -5.20 -12.55
C ILE A 138 -9.89 -5.34 -12.79
N LEU A 139 -10.62 -6.05 -11.91
CA LEU A 139 -12.07 -6.20 -12.05
C LEU A 139 -12.80 -4.84 -12.00
N LEU A 140 -12.40 -3.97 -11.08
CA LEU A 140 -12.95 -2.62 -10.99
C LEU A 140 -12.64 -1.80 -12.26
N ALA A 141 -11.43 -1.93 -12.80
CA ALA A 141 -11.05 -1.29 -14.05
C ALA A 141 -11.85 -1.83 -15.25
N LEU A 142 -12.19 -3.12 -15.27
CA LEU A 142 -13.07 -3.71 -16.28
C LEU A 142 -14.52 -3.26 -16.11
N ALA A 143 -14.97 -3.03 -14.88
CA ALA A 143 -16.30 -2.52 -14.56
C ALA A 143 -16.42 -1.00 -14.76
N ALA A 144 -15.32 -0.27 -14.88
CA ALA A 144 -15.31 1.19 -15.00
C ALA A 144 -16.24 1.73 -16.11
N PRO A 145 -16.33 1.13 -17.32
CA PRO A 145 -17.28 1.58 -18.35
C PRO A 145 -18.74 1.48 -17.92
N LEU A 146 -19.11 0.53 -17.05
CA LEU A 146 -20.47 0.37 -16.52
C LEU A 146 -20.80 1.46 -15.51
N LEU A 147 -19.77 1.97 -14.81
CA LEU A 147 -19.86 3.03 -13.82
C LEU A 147 -19.71 4.41 -14.45
N ASP A 148 -19.45 4.50 -15.76
CA ASP A 148 -19.24 5.75 -16.48
C ASP A 148 -20.56 6.47 -16.80
N ARG A 149 -21.32 6.74 -15.74
CA ARG A 149 -22.58 7.47 -15.76
C ARG A 149 -22.48 8.72 -14.88
N PRO A 150 -23.33 9.74 -15.11
CA PRO A 150 -23.25 11.01 -14.37
C PRO A 150 -23.29 10.82 -12.85
N TRP A 151 -24.19 9.95 -12.35
CA TRP A 151 -24.32 9.71 -10.92
C TRP A 151 -23.11 9.03 -10.28
N PRO A 152 -22.60 7.87 -10.77
CA PRO A 152 -21.38 7.26 -10.20
C PRO A 152 -20.15 8.15 -10.32
N ARG A 153 -20.04 8.93 -11.41
CA ARG A 153 -18.95 9.90 -11.57
C ARG A 153 -19.00 10.99 -10.50
N ALA A 154 -20.19 11.55 -10.21
CA ALA A 154 -20.33 12.58 -9.19
C ALA A 154 -19.98 12.05 -7.80
N VAL A 155 -20.46 10.86 -7.44
CA VAL A 155 -20.12 10.19 -6.17
C VAL A 155 -18.62 9.89 -6.10
N GLY A 156 -18.04 9.31 -7.15
CA GLY A 156 -16.61 9.02 -7.21
C GLY A 156 -15.74 10.26 -7.08
N ALA A 157 -16.12 11.37 -7.70
CA ALA A 157 -15.43 12.65 -7.59
C ALA A 157 -15.46 13.21 -6.16
N GLN A 158 -16.56 13.06 -5.43
CA GLN A 158 -16.63 13.47 -4.03
C GLN A 158 -15.80 12.55 -3.13
N LEU A 159 -15.91 11.23 -3.31
CA LEU A 159 -15.10 10.27 -2.57
C LEU A 159 -13.59 10.50 -2.80
N ALA A 160 -13.18 10.79 -4.03
CA ALA A 160 -11.79 11.08 -4.36
C ALA A 160 -11.26 12.33 -3.63
N LYS A 161 -12.10 13.37 -3.46
CA LYS A 161 -11.70 14.58 -2.73
C LYS A 161 -11.43 14.34 -1.25
N ILE A 162 -12.22 13.47 -0.63
CA ILE A 162 -12.11 13.22 0.81
C ILE A 162 -11.21 12.03 1.13
N SER A 163 -10.98 11.11 0.18
CA SER A 163 -10.24 9.88 0.42
C SER A 163 -8.82 10.13 0.93
N TYR A 164 -8.13 11.12 0.38
CA TYR A 164 -6.80 11.48 0.82
C TYR A 164 -6.79 12.06 2.25
N ALA A 165 -7.75 12.93 2.56
CA ALA A 165 -7.90 13.48 3.90
C ALA A 165 -8.23 12.38 4.92
N VAL A 166 -9.17 11.48 4.57
CA VAL A 166 -9.51 10.32 5.40
C VAL A 166 -8.28 9.42 5.59
N PHE A 167 -7.53 9.16 4.52
CA PHE A 167 -6.29 8.38 4.60
C PHE A 167 -5.28 9.02 5.57
N LEU A 168 -5.09 10.33 5.55
CA LEU A 168 -4.16 11.01 6.44
C LEU A 168 -4.59 10.95 7.91
N VAL A 169 -5.88 11.07 8.20
CA VAL A 169 -6.37 11.19 9.58
C VAL A 169 -6.86 9.89 10.19
N HIS A 170 -7.05 8.81 9.40
CA HIS A 170 -7.64 7.56 9.90
C HIS A 170 -6.86 6.96 11.07
N HIS A 171 -5.53 7.04 11.06
CA HIS A 171 -4.68 6.53 12.14
C HIS A 171 -4.95 7.23 13.46
N VAL A 172 -5.06 8.56 13.44
CA VAL A 172 -5.34 9.37 14.63
C VAL A 172 -6.77 9.07 15.12
N LEU A 173 -7.73 8.99 14.21
CA LEU A 173 -9.11 8.65 14.55
C LEU A 173 -9.25 7.25 15.14
N ILE A 174 -8.54 6.26 14.60
CA ILE A 174 -8.54 4.88 15.14
C ILE A 174 -7.92 4.85 16.53
N GLN A 175 -6.81 5.56 16.76
CA GLN A 175 -6.16 5.63 18.06
C GLN A 175 -7.06 6.32 19.10
N GLU A 176 -7.69 7.43 18.76
CA GLU A 176 -8.64 8.13 19.62
C GLU A 176 -9.87 7.29 19.93
N LEU A 177 -10.44 6.64 18.94
CA LEU A 177 -11.56 5.71 19.15
C LEU A 177 -11.16 4.53 20.01
N ALA A 178 -9.98 3.94 19.78
CA ALA A 178 -9.48 2.83 20.61
C ALA A 178 -9.19 3.25 22.06
N ALA A 179 -8.79 4.50 22.28
CA ALA A 179 -8.58 5.03 23.63
C ALA A 179 -9.87 5.32 24.39
N HIS A 180 -10.94 5.69 23.67
CA HIS A 180 -12.23 6.03 24.29
C HIS A 180 -13.23 4.87 24.36
N PHE A 181 -13.10 3.90 23.47
CA PHE A 181 -13.95 2.72 23.43
C PHE A 181 -13.15 1.47 23.79
N ASP A 182 -13.61 0.72 24.80
CA ASP A 182 -13.03 -0.57 25.14
C ASP A 182 -13.39 -1.59 24.04
N LEU A 183 -12.53 -1.67 23.04
CA LEU A 183 -12.72 -2.56 21.88
C LEU A 183 -12.74 -4.05 22.29
N ALA A 184 -12.24 -4.39 23.48
CA ALA A 184 -12.33 -5.75 24.02
C ALA A 184 -13.77 -6.15 24.34
N VAL A 185 -14.65 -5.18 24.60
CA VAL A 185 -16.08 -5.44 24.83
C VAL A 185 -16.82 -5.73 23.53
N LEU A 186 -16.40 -5.13 22.41
CA LEU A 186 -17.02 -5.37 21.10
C LEU A 186 -16.64 -6.75 20.55
N SER A 187 -15.40 -7.18 20.75
CA SER A 187 -14.91 -8.50 20.30
C SER A 187 -15.60 -9.68 21.02
N ARG A 188 -16.11 -9.47 22.25
CA ARG A 188 -16.84 -10.52 23.01
C ARG A 188 -18.29 -10.71 22.57
N ARG A 189 -18.89 -9.75 21.86
CA ARG A 189 -20.29 -9.86 21.40
C ARG A 189 -20.44 -10.69 20.12
N ASP A 190 -19.39 -10.86 19.34
CA ASP A 190 -19.42 -11.60 18.07
C ASP A 190 -19.07 -13.10 18.26
N THR A 191 -18.77 -13.53 19.48
CA THR A 191 -18.45 -14.94 19.83
C THR A 191 -19.49 -15.60 20.72
N ALA A 192 -20.63 -14.99 20.94
CA ALA A 192 -21.82 -15.53 21.62
C ALA A 192 -22.98 -15.59 20.62
#